data_aae5c82070b69e14928e48cdc45b3613
#
_entry.id   aae5c82070b69e14928e48cdc45b3613
#
_cell.length_a   1.000
_cell.length_b   1.000
_cell.length_c   1.000
_cell.angle_alpha   90.00
_cell.angle_beta   90.00
_cell.angle_gamma   90.00
#
_symmetry.space_group_name_H-M   'P 1'
#
loop_
_entity.id
_entity.type
_entity.pdbx_description
1 polymer ?
#
loop_
_entity_poly.entity_id
_entity_poly.type
_entity_poly.pdbx_seq_one_letter_code
_entity_poly.pdbx_strand_id
1 'polypeptide(L)'
;VSPMTTDQKTVSNVLAQLSLESAVEHGMSPHDFTRLTGITEAELAHPDGRIPAHKHIAMLNLLEPGYQASERLEIFSSYSFRAPISTLLAIVTNSPTLTKAFDQFLRYRVLIGNVDTVKARRAGQAFEFEYVLDGARRSSSSAFYNFLLLIRLAEQYNDDAPYPTQIELTGDAFAPVSQLSHLCGATVKFRQSRNRMQIRTGVADLPYRKYNEITENILCAQADADIRRFLLGHSFSSRIEDFVTKMIREAHAGLPFSNPMEEVCSRLGISRSTLHRRLQGEGTNFQSILSHARLEEARRLLPLADYSVAAVSDLLGFSSPSAFSRFFLENSGKSPSRYKFENCRF
;
A
#
# COMPACT_ATOMS: atom_id res chain seq x y z
N VAL A 1 3.14 19.60 5.24
CA VAL A 1 2.39 18.34 5.44
C VAL A 1 2.66 17.91 6.86
N SER A 2 1.61 17.91 7.72
CA SER A 2 1.73 17.43 9.09
C SER A 2 2.17 15.97 9.11
N PRO A 3 3.03 15.53 10.05
CA PRO A 3 3.43 14.13 10.14
C PRO A 3 2.19 13.26 10.41
N MET A 4 2.03 12.19 9.64
CA MET A 4 0.95 11.21 9.85
C MET A 4 1.08 10.61 11.26
N THR A 5 -0.02 10.54 11.99
CA THR A 5 -0.06 9.85 13.27
C THR A 5 0.09 8.34 13.07
N THR A 6 0.56 7.60 14.08
CA THR A 6 0.76 6.14 14.02
C THR A 6 -0.53 5.41 13.61
N ASP A 7 -1.70 5.93 13.98
CA ASP A 7 -3.01 5.37 13.60
C ASP A 7 -3.36 5.49 12.11
N GLN A 8 -2.64 6.34 11.36
CA GLN A 8 -2.82 6.52 9.92
C GLN A 8 -1.84 5.67 9.09
N LYS A 9 -0.88 5.00 9.74
CA LYS A 9 0.13 4.19 9.07
C LYS A 9 -0.34 2.75 8.89
N THR A 10 -0.06 2.21 7.72
CA THR A 10 -0.50 0.87 7.34
C THR A 10 0.55 0.14 6.50
N VAL A 11 0.38 -1.17 6.38
CA VAL A 11 1.20 -2.05 5.56
C VAL A 11 0.29 -2.92 4.69
N SER A 12 0.73 -3.30 3.51
CA SER A 12 0.00 -4.26 2.66
C SER A 12 -0.27 -5.56 3.44
N ASN A 13 -1.49 -6.07 3.35
CA ASN A 13 -1.87 -7.33 3.97
C ASN A 13 -1.11 -8.54 3.39
N VAL A 14 -0.49 -8.40 2.22
CA VAL A 14 0.37 -9.43 1.63
C VAL A 14 1.51 -9.82 2.58
N LEU A 15 2.09 -8.86 3.32
CA LEU A 15 3.10 -9.19 4.34
C LEU A 15 2.52 -10.05 5.46
N ALA A 16 1.28 -9.79 5.88
CA ALA A 16 0.61 -10.57 6.91
C ALA A 16 0.19 -11.95 6.40
N GLN A 17 -0.26 -12.07 5.15
CA GLN A 17 -0.57 -13.36 4.51
C GLN A 17 0.66 -14.27 4.49
N LEU A 18 1.79 -13.77 4.01
CA LEU A 18 3.05 -14.50 3.95
C LEU A 18 3.58 -14.86 5.35
N SER A 19 3.41 -13.95 6.30
CA SER A 19 3.78 -14.20 7.69
C SER A 19 2.90 -15.27 8.33
N LEU A 20 1.61 -15.32 8.01
CA LEU A 20 0.71 -16.38 8.46
C LEU A 20 1.08 -17.74 7.84
N GLU A 21 1.34 -17.78 6.53
CA GLU A 21 1.78 -19.01 5.84
C GLU A 21 3.01 -19.61 6.53
N SER A 22 4.03 -18.77 6.75
CA SER A 22 5.22 -19.20 7.46
C SER A 22 4.95 -19.61 8.92
N ALA A 23 4.10 -18.88 9.64
CA ALA A 23 3.75 -19.25 11.02
C ALA A 23 3.06 -20.61 11.08
N VAL A 24 2.20 -20.94 10.10
CA VAL A 24 1.52 -22.22 9.98
C VAL A 24 2.51 -23.36 9.71
N GLU A 25 3.48 -23.15 8.82
CA GLU A 25 4.57 -24.11 8.55
C GLU A 25 5.39 -24.43 9.82
N HIS A 26 5.46 -23.46 10.74
CA HIS A 26 6.12 -23.65 12.07
C HIS A 26 5.18 -24.10 13.18
N GLY A 27 3.98 -24.57 12.83
CA GLY A 27 3.04 -25.19 13.77
C GLY A 27 2.10 -24.23 14.52
N MET A 28 2.07 -22.93 14.15
CA MET A 28 1.10 -21.99 14.70
C MET A 28 -0.25 -22.14 13.99
N SER A 29 -1.35 -22.20 14.76
CA SER A 29 -2.68 -22.20 14.14
C SER A 29 -3.05 -20.82 13.57
N PRO A 30 -3.83 -20.73 12.46
CA PRO A 30 -4.35 -19.47 11.96
C PRO A 30 -5.16 -18.69 13.01
N HIS A 31 -5.90 -19.40 13.85
CA HIS A 31 -6.66 -18.81 14.96
C HIS A 31 -5.74 -18.14 15.99
N ASP A 32 -4.63 -18.77 16.39
CA ASP A 32 -3.68 -18.18 17.32
C ASP A 32 -2.97 -16.99 16.72
N PHE A 33 -2.58 -17.06 15.44
CA PHE A 33 -2.01 -15.92 14.72
C PHE A 33 -2.96 -14.71 14.77
N THR A 34 -4.24 -14.92 14.41
CA THR A 34 -5.27 -13.86 14.41
C THR A 34 -5.47 -13.30 15.82
N ARG A 35 -5.59 -14.17 16.83
CA ARG A 35 -5.79 -13.78 18.23
C ARG A 35 -4.61 -12.96 18.78
N LEU A 36 -3.37 -13.37 18.48
CA LEU A 36 -2.16 -12.74 19.02
C LEU A 36 -1.78 -11.45 18.30
N THR A 37 -2.03 -11.35 17.01
CA THR A 37 -1.71 -10.15 16.20
C THR A 37 -2.87 -9.15 16.14
N GLY A 38 -4.10 -9.62 16.37
CA GLY A 38 -5.33 -8.85 16.13
C GLY A 38 -5.68 -8.67 14.65
N ILE A 39 -4.94 -9.32 13.74
CA ILE A 39 -5.21 -9.27 12.28
C ILE A 39 -6.36 -10.26 12.01
N THR A 40 -7.46 -9.77 11.45
CA THR A 40 -8.64 -10.59 11.18
C THR A 40 -8.56 -11.31 9.83
N GLU A 41 -9.31 -12.41 9.69
CA GLU A 41 -9.43 -13.11 8.40
C GLU A 41 -9.94 -12.20 7.28
N ALA A 42 -10.87 -11.29 7.59
CA ALA A 42 -11.39 -10.32 6.63
C ALA A 42 -10.30 -9.35 6.13
N GLU A 43 -9.39 -8.89 7.02
CA GLU A 43 -8.25 -8.06 6.64
C GLU A 43 -7.24 -8.83 5.77
N LEU A 44 -7.05 -10.12 6.04
CA LEU A 44 -6.16 -10.97 5.24
C LEU A 44 -6.74 -11.28 3.86
N ALA A 45 -8.05 -11.52 3.78
CA ALA A 45 -8.72 -11.93 2.54
C ALA A 45 -9.04 -10.76 1.60
N HIS A 46 -8.95 -9.50 2.06
CA HIS A 46 -9.32 -8.34 1.26
C HIS A 46 -8.30 -8.13 0.10
N PRO A 47 -8.75 -8.09 -1.17
CA PRO A 47 -7.88 -7.67 -2.28
C PRO A 47 -7.34 -6.26 -2.00
N ASP A 48 -6.04 -6.05 -2.19
CA ASP A 48 -5.36 -4.77 -1.89
C ASP A 48 -5.53 -4.28 -0.44
N GLY A 49 -5.77 -5.21 0.50
CA GLY A 49 -5.99 -4.90 1.91
C GLY A 49 -4.76 -4.28 2.58
N ARG A 50 -5.03 -3.50 3.64
CA ARG A 50 -3.98 -2.84 4.44
C ARG A 50 -4.15 -3.17 5.91
N ILE A 51 -3.04 -3.46 6.56
CA ILE A 51 -2.98 -3.78 8.00
C ILE A 51 -2.52 -2.53 8.77
N PRO A 52 -3.26 -2.10 9.82
CA PRO A 52 -2.83 -1.00 10.67
C PRO A 52 -1.46 -1.24 11.31
N ALA A 53 -0.70 -0.15 11.53
CA ALA A 53 0.65 -0.21 12.06
C ALA A 53 0.78 -1.03 13.36
N HIS A 54 -0.15 -0.84 14.32
CA HIS A 54 -0.09 -1.54 15.61
C HIS A 54 -0.23 -3.07 15.45
N LYS A 55 -1.08 -3.54 14.52
CA LYS A 55 -1.24 -4.98 14.24
C LYS A 55 0.00 -5.55 13.55
N HIS A 56 0.56 -4.80 12.59
CA HIS A 56 1.79 -5.19 11.92
C HIS A 56 2.97 -5.29 12.90
N ILE A 57 3.11 -4.33 13.81
CA ILE A 57 4.14 -4.35 14.85
C ILE A 57 3.91 -5.52 15.82
N ALA A 58 2.66 -5.81 16.21
CA ALA A 58 2.33 -6.99 17.02
C ALA A 58 2.74 -8.29 16.33
N MET A 59 2.48 -8.40 15.03
CA MET A 59 2.90 -9.53 14.20
C MET A 59 4.43 -9.66 14.15
N LEU A 60 5.17 -8.59 13.92
CA LEU A 60 6.64 -8.61 13.92
C LEU A 60 7.18 -9.08 15.28
N ASN A 61 6.64 -8.57 16.39
CA ASN A 61 7.04 -8.97 17.74
C ASN A 61 6.73 -10.44 18.05
N LEU A 62 5.62 -10.98 17.53
CA LEU A 62 5.24 -12.38 17.68
C LEU A 62 6.22 -13.31 16.96
N LEU A 63 6.63 -12.92 15.76
CA LEU A 63 7.41 -13.78 14.88
C LEU A 63 8.94 -13.63 15.07
N GLU A 64 9.42 -12.51 15.62
CA GLU A 64 10.84 -12.21 15.77
C GLU A 64 11.62 -13.28 16.59
N PRO A 65 11.11 -13.84 17.70
CA PRO A 65 11.85 -14.82 18.50
C PRO A 65 11.98 -16.21 17.88
N GLY A 66 11.15 -16.57 16.90
CA GLY A 66 11.01 -17.95 16.41
C GLY A 66 11.62 -18.25 15.05
N TYR A 67 12.04 -17.23 14.30
CA TYR A 67 12.50 -17.43 12.93
C TYR A 67 14.00 -17.55 12.81
N GLN A 68 14.46 -18.65 12.21
CA GLN A 68 15.84 -18.76 11.78
C GLN A 68 16.09 -17.87 10.54
N ALA A 69 17.28 -17.27 10.45
CA ALA A 69 17.61 -16.31 9.39
C ALA A 69 17.50 -16.90 7.96
N SER A 70 17.73 -18.21 7.80
CA SER A 70 17.60 -18.93 6.51
C SER A 70 16.16 -19.04 6.03
N GLU A 71 15.21 -19.25 6.93
CA GLU A 71 13.79 -19.44 6.61
C GLU A 71 13.13 -18.15 6.09
N ARG A 72 13.56 -16.99 6.61
CA ARG A 72 13.06 -15.70 6.09
C ARG A 72 13.55 -15.39 4.68
N LEU A 73 14.63 -15.97 4.22
CA LEU A 73 15.07 -15.83 2.82
C LEU A 73 14.17 -16.55 1.84
N GLU A 74 13.71 -17.75 2.18
CA GLU A 74 12.74 -18.49 1.36
C GLU A 74 11.43 -17.71 1.26
N ILE A 75 11.00 -17.08 2.35
CA ILE A 75 9.87 -16.17 2.34
C ILE A 75 10.12 -15.00 1.39
N PHE A 76 11.31 -14.37 1.41
CA PHE A 76 11.63 -13.30 0.46
C PHE A 76 11.63 -13.74 -1.00
N SER A 77 12.03 -14.97 -1.31
CA SER A 77 11.89 -15.52 -2.68
C SER A 77 10.42 -15.69 -3.07
N SER A 78 9.54 -16.01 -2.14
CA SER A 78 8.09 -16.10 -2.34
C SER A 78 7.42 -14.71 -2.46
N TYR A 79 7.99 -13.66 -1.87
CA TYR A 79 7.48 -12.29 -1.99
C TYR A 79 7.49 -11.74 -3.41
N SER A 80 8.44 -12.19 -4.24
CA SER A 80 8.63 -11.65 -5.59
C SER A 80 7.43 -11.86 -6.53
N PHE A 81 6.46 -12.69 -6.17
CA PHE A 81 5.33 -13.02 -7.03
C PHE A 81 4.00 -12.36 -6.66
N ARG A 82 3.91 -11.64 -5.55
CA ARG A 82 2.66 -11.01 -5.09
C ARG A 82 2.72 -9.48 -5.15
N ALA A 83 1.74 -8.88 -5.84
CA ALA A 83 1.57 -7.42 -5.79
C ALA A 83 1.17 -6.97 -4.35
N PRO A 84 1.62 -5.81 -3.87
CA PRO A 84 2.40 -4.78 -4.58
C PRO A 84 3.92 -5.00 -4.55
N ILE A 85 4.40 -6.07 -3.92
CA ILE A 85 5.84 -6.33 -3.76
C ILE A 85 6.48 -6.60 -5.12
N SER A 86 5.85 -7.45 -5.94
CA SER A 86 6.32 -7.74 -7.30
C SER A 86 6.41 -6.48 -8.18
N THR A 87 5.48 -5.55 -8.04
CA THR A 87 5.50 -4.26 -8.76
C THR A 87 6.72 -3.43 -8.35
N LEU A 88 6.99 -3.29 -7.04
CA LEU A 88 8.17 -2.59 -6.56
C LEU A 88 9.47 -3.25 -7.07
N LEU A 89 9.58 -4.57 -6.94
CA LEU A 89 10.76 -5.30 -7.39
C LEU A 89 10.98 -5.14 -8.90
N ALA A 90 9.93 -5.25 -9.72
CA ALA A 90 10.00 -5.07 -11.16
C ALA A 90 10.48 -3.67 -11.56
N ILE A 91 10.02 -2.61 -10.88
CA ILE A 91 10.49 -1.23 -11.10
C ILE A 91 11.98 -1.13 -10.77
N VAL A 92 12.37 -1.61 -9.60
CA VAL A 92 13.75 -1.49 -9.12
C VAL A 92 14.72 -2.27 -10.01
N THR A 93 14.37 -3.47 -10.43
CA THR A 93 15.23 -4.33 -11.27
C THR A 93 15.22 -3.95 -12.75
N ASN A 94 14.32 -3.03 -13.16
CA ASN A 94 14.28 -2.47 -14.52
C ASN A 94 14.63 -0.97 -14.54
N SER A 95 15.43 -0.48 -13.61
CA SER A 95 15.88 0.92 -13.61
C SER A 95 17.16 1.11 -14.45
N PRO A 96 17.38 2.30 -15.04
CA PRO A 96 18.49 2.51 -15.97
C PRO A 96 19.88 2.45 -15.33
N THR A 97 19.99 2.68 -14.03
CA THR A 97 21.22 2.62 -13.26
C THR A 97 20.95 2.15 -11.84
N LEU A 98 21.95 1.69 -11.10
CA LEU A 98 21.80 1.33 -9.68
C LEU A 98 21.39 2.54 -8.83
N THR A 99 21.92 3.73 -9.12
CA THR A 99 21.48 4.96 -8.44
C THR A 99 19.97 5.16 -8.61
N LYS A 100 19.46 5.04 -9.82
CA LYS A 100 18.04 5.19 -10.11
C LYS A 100 17.21 4.06 -9.48
N ALA A 101 17.74 2.85 -9.42
CA ALA A 101 17.09 1.72 -8.74
C ALA A 101 16.84 2.01 -7.25
N PHE A 102 17.82 2.56 -6.55
CA PHE A 102 17.66 2.97 -5.16
C PHE A 102 16.66 4.12 -4.99
N ASP A 103 16.66 5.11 -5.88
CA ASP A 103 15.66 6.19 -5.87
C ASP A 103 14.24 5.65 -6.08
N GLN A 104 14.07 4.73 -7.02
CA GLN A 104 12.79 4.07 -7.29
C GLN A 104 12.33 3.20 -6.11
N PHE A 105 13.24 2.48 -5.47
CA PHE A 105 12.94 1.73 -4.25
C PHE A 105 12.39 2.66 -3.16
N LEU A 106 13.06 3.76 -2.88
CA LEU A 106 12.64 4.72 -1.86
C LEU A 106 11.29 5.37 -2.20
N ARG A 107 11.07 5.69 -3.48
CA ARG A 107 9.83 6.30 -3.96
C ARG A 107 8.64 5.34 -3.83
N TYR A 108 8.80 4.11 -4.29
CA TYR A 108 7.69 3.17 -4.46
C TYR A 108 7.49 2.19 -3.29
N ARG A 109 8.41 2.16 -2.31
CA ARG A 109 8.22 1.27 -1.15
C ARG A 109 6.96 1.55 -0.32
N VAL A 110 6.38 2.74 -0.44
CA VAL A 110 5.08 3.10 0.17
C VAL A 110 3.94 2.17 -0.29
N LEU A 111 4.06 1.55 -1.46
CA LEU A 111 3.14 0.50 -1.93
C LEU A 111 3.10 -0.67 -0.94
N ILE A 112 4.23 -1.03 -0.35
CA ILE A 112 4.32 -2.09 0.67
C ILE A 112 3.83 -1.55 2.01
N GLY A 113 4.33 -0.38 2.44
CA GLY A 113 3.94 0.20 3.73
C GLY A 113 4.62 1.54 4.03
N ASN A 114 4.09 2.20 5.06
CA ASN A 114 4.61 3.45 5.60
C ASN A 114 4.84 3.40 7.13
N VAL A 115 4.89 2.20 7.70
CA VAL A 115 5.15 1.96 9.13
C VAL A 115 6.63 2.10 9.47
N ASP A 116 7.48 1.91 8.49
CA ASP A 116 8.91 2.08 8.57
C ASP A 116 9.43 3.08 7.53
N THR A 117 10.64 3.56 7.73
CA THR A 117 11.29 4.51 6.83
C THR A 117 12.70 4.04 6.53
N VAL A 118 13.06 4.00 5.25
CA VAL A 118 14.44 3.88 4.80
C VAL A 118 14.88 5.24 4.30
N LYS A 119 15.92 5.79 4.90
CA LYS A 119 16.59 7.00 4.42
C LYS A 119 17.86 6.59 3.69
N ALA A 120 18.13 7.22 2.56
CA ALA A 120 19.38 6.99 1.85
C ALA A 120 20.10 8.31 1.61
N ARG A 121 21.43 8.23 1.59
CA ARG A 121 22.30 9.31 1.12
C ARG A 121 23.48 8.72 0.34
N ARG A 122 23.96 9.46 -0.62
CA ARG A 122 25.20 9.13 -1.33
C ARG A 122 26.37 9.90 -0.71
N ALA A 123 27.45 9.21 -0.42
CA ALA A 123 28.70 9.77 0.10
C ALA A 123 29.87 9.27 -0.77
N GLY A 124 30.20 10.05 -1.82
CA GLY A 124 31.19 9.65 -2.82
C GLY A 124 30.79 8.38 -3.57
N GLN A 125 31.59 7.33 -3.43
CA GLN A 125 31.34 6.01 -4.02
C GLN A 125 30.54 5.07 -3.09
N ALA A 126 29.92 5.60 -2.04
CA ALA A 126 29.13 4.80 -1.12
C ALA A 126 27.68 5.28 -1.07
N PHE A 127 26.75 4.33 -0.95
CA PHE A 127 25.37 4.58 -0.54
C PHE A 127 25.22 4.17 0.92
N GLU A 128 24.66 5.06 1.71
CA GLU A 128 24.34 4.80 3.10
C GLU A 128 22.83 4.77 3.27
N PHE A 129 22.31 3.71 3.89
CA PHE A 129 20.92 3.52 4.20
C PHE A 129 20.73 3.48 5.71
N GLU A 130 19.73 4.18 6.23
CA GLU A 130 19.30 4.11 7.62
C GLU A 130 17.85 3.60 7.67
N TYR A 131 17.61 2.55 8.45
CA TYR A 131 16.28 1.99 8.64
C TYR A 131 15.73 2.40 9.99
N VAL A 132 14.49 2.94 9.99
CA VAL A 132 13.75 3.35 11.18
C VAL A 132 12.36 2.74 11.14
N LEU A 133 12.06 1.89 12.13
CA LEU A 133 10.70 1.40 12.37
C LEU A 133 10.01 2.35 13.36
N ASP A 134 8.75 2.70 13.09
CA ASP A 134 7.94 3.46 14.03
C ASP A 134 7.62 2.63 15.28
N GLY A 135 7.73 3.26 16.45
CA GLY A 135 7.41 2.64 17.73
C GLY A 135 8.60 2.60 18.70
N ALA A 136 8.35 2.08 19.90
CA ALA A 136 9.32 2.08 21.01
C ALA A 136 10.50 1.11 20.85
N ARG A 137 10.36 0.10 19.98
CA ARG A 137 11.40 -0.90 19.73
C ARG A 137 11.99 -0.73 18.33
N ARG A 138 13.30 -0.59 18.28
CA ARG A 138 14.07 -0.63 17.04
C ARG A 138 14.32 -2.11 16.70
N SER A 139 13.55 -2.67 15.76
CA SER A 139 13.78 -4.05 15.30
C SER A 139 15.02 -4.11 14.44
N SER A 140 16.05 -4.78 14.95
CA SER A 140 17.30 -5.05 14.20
C SER A 140 17.08 -6.12 13.13
N SER A 141 16.18 -7.08 13.38
CA SER A 141 15.86 -8.11 12.40
C SER A 141 15.12 -7.52 11.19
N SER A 142 14.11 -6.68 11.40
CA SER A 142 13.41 -5.99 10.30
C SER A 142 14.37 -5.12 9.48
N ALA A 143 15.30 -4.41 10.13
CA ALA A 143 16.35 -3.65 9.45
C ALA A 143 17.23 -4.55 8.59
N PHE A 144 17.70 -5.66 9.16
CA PHE A 144 18.56 -6.61 8.46
C PHE A 144 17.91 -7.13 7.18
N TYR A 145 16.64 -7.56 7.24
CA TYR A 145 15.95 -8.10 6.06
C TYR A 145 15.67 -7.03 4.99
N ASN A 146 15.38 -5.80 5.38
CA ASN A 146 15.29 -4.69 4.42
C ASN A 146 16.64 -4.41 3.75
N PHE A 147 17.74 -4.46 4.49
CA PHE A 147 19.08 -4.30 3.93
C PHE A 147 19.48 -5.47 3.03
N LEU A 148 19.15 -6.70 3.43
CA LEU A 148 19.38 -7.88 2.61
C LEU A 148 18.66 -7.80 1.26
N LEU A 149 17.40 -7.33 1.26
CA LEU A 149 16.66 -7.08 0.02
C LEU A 149 17.38 -6.07 -0.87
N LEU A 150 17.84 -4.94 -0.31
CA LEU A 150 18.58 -3.93 -1.07
C LEU A 150 19.90 -4.46 -1.62
N ILE A 151 20.62 -5.31 -0.87
CA ILE A 151 21.85 -5.97 -1.34
C ILE A 151 21.51 -6.85 -2.55
N ARG A 152 20.51 -7.72 -2.46
CA ARG A 152 20.11 -8.63 -3.56
C ARG A 152 19.65 -7.88 -4.80
N LEU A 153 18.95 -6.78 -4.63
CA LEU A 153 18.56 -5.90 -5.74
C LEU A 153 19.77 -5.21 -6.38
N ALA A 154 20.75 -4.78 -5.56
CA ALA A 154 21.96 -4.14 -6.06
C ALA A 154 22.84 -5.12 -6.85
N GLU A 155 23.00 -6.36 -6.38
CA GLU A 155 23.81 -7.40 -7.02
C GLU A 155 23.39 -7.62 -8.47
N GLN A 156 22.10 -7.51 -8.82
CA GLN A 156 21.61 -7.63 -10.21
C GLN A 156 22.22 -6.59 -11.17
N TYR A 157 22.67 -5.44 -10.65
CA TYR A 157 23.35 -4.39 -11.41
C TYR A 157 24.86 -4.63 -11.54
N ASN A 158 25.37 -5.71 -10.97
CA ASN A 158 26.77 -6.10 -10.97
C ASN A 158 26.95 -7.57 -11.44
N ASP A 159 26.13 -8.01 -12.39
CA ASP A 159 26.11 -9.39 -12.88
C ASP A 159 26.07 -10.43 -11.74
N ASP A 160 25.25 -10.17 -10.74
CA ASP A 160 25.05 -10.94 -9.50
C ASP A 160 26.30 -11.05 -8.60
N ALA A 161 27.33 -10.25 -8.86
CA ALA A 161 28.50 -10.18 -7.99
C ALA A 161 28.22 -9.29 -6.76
N PRO A 162 28.70 -9.67 -5.57
CA PRO A 162 28.48 -8.90 -4.36
C PRO A 162 29.25 -7.57 -4.36
N TYR A 163 28.64 -6.56 -3.74
CA TYR A 163 29.32 -5.30 -3.44
C TYR A 163 29.95 -5.31 -2.05
N PRO A 164 31.10 -4.63 -1.84
CA PRO A 164 31.62 -4.40 -0.50
C PRO A 164 30.59 -3.71 0.38
N THR A 165 30.06 -4.43 1.38
CA THR A 165 28.93 -4.00 2.20
C THR A 165 29.23 -4.16 3.68
N GLN A 166 28.76 -3.17 4.47
CA GLN A 166 28.80 -3.21 5.93
C GLN A 166 27.42 -2.91 6.48
N ILE A 167 26.97 -3.71 7.46
CA ILE A 167 25.71 -3.55 8.17
C ILE A 167 25.98 -3.32 9.65
N GLU A 168 25.34 -2.29 10.19
CA GLU A 168 25.34 -1.93 11.60
C GLU A 168 23.90 -2.02 12.13
N LEU A 169 23.71 -2.78 13.22
CA LEU A 169 22.40 -3.05 13.80
C LEU A 169 22.35 -2.68 15.27
N THR A 170 21.20 -2.17 15.70
CA THR A 170 20.95 -1.89 17.12
C THR A 170 20.68 -3.20 17.89
N GLY A 171 20.79 -3.16 19.23
CA GLY A 171 20.43 -4.31 20.08
C GLY A 171 21.39 -5.49 19.95
N ASP A 172 20.95 -6.60 20.52
CA ASP A 172 21.71 -7.86 20.52
C ASP A 172 21.47 -8.65 19.23
N ALA A 173 22.37 -9.58 18.94
CA ALA A 173 22.23 -10.46 17.78
C ALA A 173 21.05 -11.40 17.95
N PHE A 174 20.17 -11.44 16.93
CA PHE A 174 19.00 -12.32 16.86
C PHE A 174 19.31 -13.69 16.22
N ALA A 175 20.52 -13.85 15.66
CA ALA A 175 21.06 -15.09 15.12
C ALA A 175 22.59 -15.03 15.15
N PRO A 176 23.32 -16.14 14.95
CA PRO A 176 24.78 -16.14 14.87
C PRO A 176 25.31 -15.16 13.82
N VAL A 177 26.20 -14.26 14.22
CA VAL A 177 26.72 -13.18 13.35
C VAL A 177 27.39 -13.75 12.10
N SER A 178 28.09 -14.87 12.22
CA SER A 178 28.72 -15.57 11.08
C SER A 178 27.69 -16.03 10.06
N GLN A 179 26.55 -16.56 10.51
CA GLN A 179 25.46 -16.98 9.64
C GLN A 179 24.85 -15.77 8.90
N LEU A 180 24.57 -14.68 9.62
CA LEU A 180 24.02 -13.46 9.01
C LEU A 180 24.99 -12.86 8.00
N SER A 181 26.29 -12.80 8.33
CA SER A 181 27.31 -12.28 7.43
C SER A 181 27.46 -13.13 6.17
N HIS A 182 27.41 -14.46 6.30
CA HIS A 182 27.43 -15.36 5.15
C HIS A 182 26.20 -15.17 4.27
N LEU A 183 25.04 -15.01 4.90
CA LEU A 183 23.75 -14.83 4.22
C LEU A 183 23.71 -13.57 3.35
N CYS A 184 24.21 -12.44 3.83
CA CYS A 184 24.18 -11.17 3.13
C CYS A 184 25.46 -10.84 2.36
N GLY A 185 26.50 -11.68 2.45
CA GLY A 185 27.81 -11.39 1.86
C GLY A 185 28.46 -10.12 2.43
N ALA A 186 28.10 -9.72 3.65
CA ALA A 186 28.48 -8.44 4.24
C ALA A 186 29.01 -8.59 5.66
N THR A 187 29.78 -7.60 6.12
CA THR A 187 30.16 -7.52 7.54
C THR A 187 29.00 -7.01 8.37
N VAL A 188 28.54 -7.78 9.36
CA VAL A 188 27.43 -7.42 10.26
C VAL A 188 27.96 -7.14 11.67
N LYS A 189 27.56 -5.99 12.23
CA LYS A 189 27.91 -5.56 13.60
C LYS A 189 26.65 -5.22 14.38
N PHE A 190 26.51 -5.76 15.58
CA PHE A 190 25.42 -5.49 16.52
C PHE A 190 25.81 -4.49 17.62
N ARG A 191 24.85 -4.09 18.44
CA ARG A 191 24.98 -3.11 19.54
C ARG A 191 25.45 -1.73 19.08
N GLN A 192 25.01 -1.37 17.86
CA GLN A 192 25.30 -0.06 17.30
C GLN A 192 24.18 0.94 17.64
N SER A 193 24.46 2.24 17.50
CA SER A 193 23.50 3.31 17.83
C SER A 193 22.34 3.40 16.85
N ARG A 194 22.51 2.89 15.62
CA ARG A 194 21.52 2.97 14.51
C ARG A 194 21.56 1.70 13.67
N ASN A 195 20.42 1.41 13.02
CA ASN A 195 20.37 0.42 11.96
C ASN A 195 20.80 1.09 10.65
N ARG A 196 22.03 0.80 10.21
CA ARG A 196 22.64 1.41 9.03
C ARG A 196 23.30 0.36 8.16
N MET A 197 23.21 0.57 6.84
CA MET A 197 23.96 -0.20 5.85
C MET A 197 24.75 0.75 4.96
N GLN A 198 25.96 0.34 4.59
CA GLN A 198 26.76 1.02 3.60
C GLN A 198 27.15 0.04 2.47
N ILE A 199 26.83 0.41 1.23
CA ILE A 199 27.23 -0.30 0.01
C ILE A 199 28.23 0.59 -0.73
N ARG A 200 29.41 0.05 -1.08
CA ARG A 200 30.43 0.77 -1.84
C ARG A 200 30.46 0.29 -3.29
N THR A 201 30.39 1.23 -4.23
CA THR A 201 30.45 0.95 -5.66
C THR A 201 30.93 2.16 -6.45
N GLY A 202 31.83 1.94 -7.39
CA GLY A 202 32.24 2.95 -8.38
C GLY A 202 31.43 2.95 -9.67
N VAL A 203 30.49 2.01 -9.82
CA VAL A 203 29.77 1.75 -11.08
C VAL A 203 28.27 2.04 -10.99
N ALA A 204 27.83 2.73 -9.95
CA ALA A 204 26.40 2.96 -9.67
C ALA A 204 25.64 3.71 -10.78
N ASP A 205 26.32 4.53 -11.54
CA ASP A 205 25.73 5.35 -12.61
C ASP A 205 25.96 4.75 -14.01
N LEU A 206 26.57 3.56 -14.09
CA LEU A 206 26.72 2.86 -15.38
C LEU A 206 25.35 2.39 -15.89
N PRO A 207 25.11 2.51 -17.22
CA PRO A 207 23.88 2.03 -17.82
C PRO A 207 23.68 0.54 -17.60
N TYR A 208 22.49 0.15 -17.13
CA TYR A 208 22.13 -1.25 -16.94
C TYR A 208 21.70 -1.89 -18.25
N ARG A 209 22.38 -2.96 -18.66
CA ARG A 209 22.18 -3.60 -19.98
C ARG A 209 20.80 -4.21 -20.19
N LYS A 210 20.12 -4.62 -19.10
CA LYS A 210 18.77 -5.23 -19.17
C LYS A 210 17.65 -4.19 -19.01
N TYR A 211 17.98 -2.90 -18.92
CA TYR A 211 17.00 -1.82 -18.80
C TYR A 211 16.11 -1.71 -20.04
N ASN A 212 14.83 -1.50 -19.82
CA ASN A 212 13.83 -1.25 -20.85
C ASN A 212 12.94 -0.07 -20.46
N GLU A 213 13.03 1.03 -21.20
CA GLU A 213 12.30 2.27 -20.93
C GLU A 213 10.78 2.11 -21.02
N ILE A 214 10.29 1.32 -21.99
CA ILE A 214 8.85 1.07 -22.16
C ILE A 214 8.31 0.35 -20.92
N THR A 215 9.03 -0.65 -20.44
CA THR A 215 8.67 -1.39 -19.23
C THR A 215 8.69 -0.49 -18.00
N GLU A 216 9.72 0.37 -17.84
CA GLU A 216 9.77 1.34 -16.74
C GLU A 216 8.56 2.26 -16.75
N ASN A 217 8.23 2.84 -17.90
CA ASN A 217 7.10 3.76 -18.04
C ASN A 217 5.76 3.10 -17.66
N ILE A 218 5.53 1.86 -18.10
CA ILE A 218 4.31 1.10 -17.77
C ILE A 218 4.24 0.83 -16.26
N LEU A 219 5.31 0.29 -15.69
CA LEU A 219 5.36 -0.08 -14.27
C LEU A 219 5.25 1.15 -13.35
N CYS A 220 5.96 2.23 -13.68
CA CYS A 220 5.88 3.47 -12.89
C CYS A 220 4.50 4.13 -12.99
N ALA A 221 3.87 4.14 -14.17
CA ALA A 221 2.52 4.66 -14.33
C ALA A 221 1.50 3.86 -13.51
N GLN A 222 1.61 2.53 -13.51
CA GLN A 222 0.78 1.65 -12.68
C GLN A 222 1.02 1.91 -11.19
N ALA A 223 2.27 1.94 -10.76
CA ALA A 223 2.64 2.18 -9.36
C ALA A 223 2.18 3.57 -8.86
N ASP A 224 2.31 4.61 -9.69
CA ASP A 224 1.81 5.95 -9.36
C ASP A 224 0.28 5.98 -9.25
N ALA A 225 -0.44 5.20 -10.06
CA ALA A 225 -1.88 5.04 -9.94
C ALA A 225 -2.26 4.31 -8.65
N ASP A 226 -1.54 3.25 -8.28
CA ASP A 226 -1.76 2.50 -7.05
C ASP A 226 -1.47 3.34 -5.80
N ILE A 227 -0.38 4.15 -5.83
CA ILE A 227 -0.08 5.09 -4.74
C ILE A 227 -1.19 6.13 -4.60
N ARG A 228 -1.68 6.70 -5.71
CA ARG A 228 -2.81 7.64 -5.65
C ARG A 228 -4.04 6.97 -5.05
N ARG A 229 -4.39 5.76 -5.50
CA ARG A 229 -5.50 4.98 -4.95
C ARG A 229 -5.29 4.71 -3.46
N PHE A 230 -4.09 4.32 -3.06
CA PHE A 230 -3.70 4.10 -1.67
C PHE A 230 -3.81 5.37 -0.82
N LEU A 231 -3.28 6.49 -1.27
CA LEU A 231 -3.33 7.76 -0.54
C LEU A 231 -4.77 8.30 -0.44
N LEU A 232 -5.56 8.16 -1.49
CA LEU A 232 -6.98 8.52 -1.51
C LEU A 232 -7.80 7.51 -0.68
N GLY A 233 -7.56 6.21 -0.79
CA GLY A 233 -8.29 5.14 -0.08
C GLY A 233 -8.03 5.09 1.43
N HIS A 234 -7.00 5.78 1.94
CA HIS A 234 -6.69 5.84 3.38
C HIS A 234 -7.17 7.11 4.05
N SER A 235 -7.66 8.10 3.28
CA SER A 235 -8.34 9.23 3.87
C SER A 235 -9.70 8.78 4.44
N PHE A 236 -10.13 9.43 5.52
CA PHE A 236 -11.46 9.14 6.07
C PHE A 236 -12.54 9.42 5.04
N SER A 237 -12.37 10.47 4.22
CA SER A 237 -13.27 10.83 3.11
C SER A 237 -13.38 9.73 2.07
N SER A 238 -12.29 9.09 1.68
CA SER A 238 -12.30 7.99 0.72
C SER A 238 -13.03 6.75 1.25
N ARG A 239 -12.83 6.41 2.52
CA ARG A 239 -13.61 5.33 3.17
C ARG A 239 -15.11 5.63 3.15
N ILE A 240 -15.48 6.90 3.37
CA ILE A 240 -16.87 7.33 3.27
C ILE A 240 -17.39 7.20 1.82
N GLU A 241 -16.57 7.56 0.84
CA GLU A 241 -16.89 7.44 -0.58
C GLU A 241 -17.11 5.97 -0.99
N ASP A 242 -16.25 5.06 -0.54
CA ASP A 242 -16.42 3.62 -0.76
C ASP A 242 -17.71 3.09 -0.15
N PHE A 243 -18.06 3.50 1.08
CA PHE A 243 -19.33 3.15 1.71
C PHE A 243 -20.52 3.66 0.92
N VAL A 244 -20.48 4.92 0.52
CA VAL A 244 -21.57 5.55 -0.27
C VAL A 244 -21.72 4.88 -1.63
N THR A 245 -20.61 4.60 -2.32
CA THR A 245 -20.61 3.91 -3.62
C THR A 245 -21.17 2.50 -3.50
N LYS A 246 -20.80 1.77 -2.44
CA LYS A 246 -21.34 0.45 -2.17
C LYS A 246 -22.84 0.50 -1.90
N MET A 247 -23.32 1.45 -1.10
CA MET A 247 -24.75 1.64 -0.82
C MET A 247 -25.55 1.95 -2.09
N ILE A 248 -25.03 2.80 -2.98
CA ILE A 248 -25.66 3.09 -4.28
C ILE A 248 -25.78 1.80 -5.11
N ARG A 249 -24.73 0.96 -5.15
CA ARG A 249 -24.78 -0.32 -5.88
C ARG A 249 -25.69 -1.37 -5.23
N GLU A 250 -25.77 -1.40 -3.90
CA GLU A 250 -26.70 -2.25 -3.17
C GLU A 250 -28.17 -1.85 -3.45
N ALA A 251 -28.45 -0.56 -3.69
CA ALA A 251 -29.75 -0.08 -4.12
C ALA A 251 -30.15 -0.64 -5.50
N HIS A 252 -29.21 -0.90 -6.40
CA HIS A 252 -29.48 -1.59 -7.68
C HIS A 252 -29.95 -3.03 -7.47
N ALA A 253 -29.63 -3.66 -6.35
CA ALA A 253 -30.09 -4.98 -5.96
C ALA A 253 -31.42 -4.98 -5.20
N GLY A 254 -32.09 -3.82 -5.14
CA GLY A 254 -33.43 -3.67 -4.51
C GLY A 254 -33.39 -3.27 -3.04
N LEU A 255 -32.23 -2.92 -2.47
CA LEU A 255 -32.14 -2.38 -1.12
C LEU A 255 -32.43 -0.87 -1.11
N PRO A 256 -33.15 -0.34 -0.10
CA PRO A 256 -33.53 1.08 -0.11
C PRO A 256 -32.30 1.98 0.08
N PHE A 257 -32.10 2.94 -0.83
CA PHE A 257 -31.12 4.01 -0.70
C PHE A 257 -31.73 5.20 0.04
N SER A 258 -31.91 5.06 1.35
CA SER A 258 -32.46 6.11 2.22
C SER A 258 -31.47 6.53 3.28
N ASN A 259 -31.39 7.83 3.56
CA ASN A 259 -30.54 8.42 4.60
C ASN A 259 -29.07 7.95 4.61
N PRO A 260 -28.32 8.13 3.49
CA PRO A 260 -26.96 7.60 3.39
C PRO A 260 -26.00 8.11 4.48
N MET A 261 -26.21 9.31 5.02
CA MET A 261 -25.42 9.83 6.15
C MET A 261 -25.69 9.05 7.43
N GLU A 262 -26.91 8.70 7.74
CA GLU A 262 -27.25 7.92 8.94
C GLU A 262 -26.70 6.51 8.86
N GLU A 263 -26.82 5.87 7.71
CA GLU A 263 -26.29 4.55 7.47
C GLU A 263 -24.76 4.51 7.62
N VAL A 264 -24.06 5.48 7.07
CA VAL A 264 -22.60 5.61 7.22
C VAL A 264 -22.23 5.81 8.70
N CYS A 265 -22.94 6.69 9.42
CA CYS A 265 -22.72 6.91 10.85
C CYS A 265 -22.94 5.64 11.66
N SER A 266 -24.02 4.90 11.37
CA SER A 266 -24.35 3.63 12.03
C SER A 266 -23.26 2.57 11.79
N ARG A 267 -22.87 2.34 10.54
CA ARG A 267 -21.83 1.35 10.19
C ARG A 267 -20.46 1.66 10.77
N LEU A 268 -20.14 2.95 10.97
CA LEU A 268 -18.86 3.37 11.55
C LEU A 268 -18.92 3.57 13.07
N GLY A 269 -20.09 3.47 13.70
CA GLY A 269 -20.27 3.72 15.13
C GLY A 269 -19.93 5.14 15.56
N ILE A 270 -20.17 6.16 14.72
CA ILE A 270 -19.83 7.56 14.98
C ILE A 270 -21.05 8.47 14.85
N SER A 271 -21.01 9.60 15.56
CA SER A 271 -22.05 10.63 15.43
C SER A 271 -21.89 11.45 14.12
N ARG A 272 -22.99 12.10 13.68
CA ARG A 272 -22.95 13.05 12.54
C ARG A 272 -21.95 14.18 12.75
N SER A 273 -21.80 14.69 13.98
CA SER A 273 -20.83 15.74 14.31
C SER A 273 -19.39 15.25 14.17
N THR A 274 -19.10 14.01 14.57
CA THR A 274 -17.79 13.39 14.41
C THR A 274 -17.47 13.17 12.93
N LEU A 275 -18.44 12.69 12.13
CA LEU A 275 -18.32 12.55 10.67
C LEU A 275 -17.97 13.89 10.04
N HIS A 276 -18.74 14.93 10.32
CA HIS A 276 -18.55 16.27 9.77
C HIS A 276 -17.15 16.83 10.12
N ARG A 277 -16.76 16.77 11.40
CA ARG A 277 -15.46 17.28 11.86
C ARG A 277 -14.28 16.57 11.19
N ARG A 278 -14.34 15.25 11.02
CA ARG A 278 -13.28 14.47 10.36
C ARG A 278 -13.18 14.81 8.88
N LEU A 279 -14.30 14.90 8.16
CA LEU A 279 -14.32 15.30 6.75
C LEU A 279 -13.82 16.73 6.56
N GLN A 280 -14.22 17.65 7.44
CA GLN A 280 -13.72 19.02 7.42
C GLN A 280 -12.21 19.12 7.65
N GLY A 281 -11.65 18.25 8.52
CA GLY A 281 -10.20 18.12 8.72
C GLY A 281 -9.45 17.68 7.46
N GLU A 282 -10.13 17.01 6.53
CA GLU A 282 -9.60 16.60 5.22
C GLU A 282 -10.01 17.58 4.08
N GLY A 283 -10.60 18.73 4.41
CA GLY A 283 -10.98 19.76 3.44
C GLY A 283 -12.20 19.41 2.58
N THR A 284 -13.03 18.46 3.01
CA THR A 284 -14.23 18.01 2.29
C THR A 284 -15.46 17.93 3.20
N ASN A 285 -16.59 17.52 2.65
CA ASN A 285 -17.82 17.26 3.38
C ASN A 285 -18.60 16.09 2.78
N PHE A 286 -19.57 15.56 3.54
CA PHE A 286 -20.35 14.39 3.12
C PHE A 286 -21.17 14.64 1.83
N GLN A 287 -21.69 15.84 1.65
CA GLN A 287 -22.47 16.18 0.46
C GLN A 287 -21.62 16.17 -0.81
N SER A 288 -20.39 16.66 -0.74
CA SER A 288 -19.43 16.61 -1.86
C SER A 288 -19.09 15.17 -2.24
N ILE A 289 -18.86 14.30 -1.26
CA ILE A 289 -18.59 12.88 -1.47
C ILE A 289 -19.80 12.19 -2.11
N LEU A 290 -20.99 12.39 -1.57
CA LEU A 290 -22.23 11.82 -2.10
C LEU A 290 -22.49 12.27 -3.53
N SER A 291 -22.27 13.56 -3.82
CA SER A 291 -22.41 14.12 -5.16
C SER A 291 -21.42 13.51 -6.15
N HIS A 292 -20.17 13.34 -5.73
CA HIS A 292 -19.13 12.70 -6.57
C HIS A 292 -19.48 11.23 -6.86
N ALA A 293 -19.81 10.46 -5.85
CA ALA A 293 -20.20 9.05 -6.01
C ALA A 293 -21.43 8.87 -6.92
N ARG A 294 -22.45 9.73 -6.77
CA ARG A 294 -23.64 9.75 -7.65
C ARG A 294 -23.28 10.10 -9.09
N LEU A 295 -22.40 11.06 -9.31
CA LEU A 295 -21.98 11.48 -10.65
C LEU A 295 -21.23 10.35 -11.37
N GLU A 296 -20.26 9.72 -10.70
CA GLU A 296 -19.48 8.61 -11.27
C GLU A 296 -20.38 7.41 -11.60
N GLU A 297 -21.30 7.07 -10.72
CA GLU A 297 -22.23 5.97 -10.99
C GLU A 297 -23.24 6.31 -12.10
N ALA A 298 -23.67 7.57 -12.20
CA ALA A 298 -24.48 8.04 -13.34
C ALA A 298 -23.71 7.90 -14.66
N ARG A 299 -22.44 8.29 -14.69
CA ARG A 299 -21.57 8.14 -15.87
C ARG A 299 -21.39 6.69 -16.28
N ARG A 300 -21.37 5.77 -15.33
CA ARG A 300 -21.28 4.32 -15.57
C ARG A 300 -22.57 3.73 -16.15
N LEU A 301 -23.74 4.16 -15.63
CA LEU A 301 -25.03 3.58 -15.97
C LEU A 301 -25.65 4.16 -17.25
N LEU A 302 -25.52 5.48 -17.47
CA LEU A 302 -26.16 6.15 -18.60
C LEU A 302 -25.80 5.57 -19.97
N PRO A 303 -24.55 5.13 -20.26
CA PRO A 303 -24.20 4.53 -21.54
C PRO A 303 -24.78 3.14 -21.77
N LEU A 304 -25.30 2.47 -20.74
CA LEU A 304 -25.87 1.13 -20.84
C LEU A 304 -27.28 1.20 -21.42
N ALA A 305 -27.59 0.32 -22.38
CA ALA A 305 -28.86 0.32 -23.09
C ALA A 305 -30.06 0.11 -22.15
N ASP A 306 -29.86 -0.72 -21.12
CA ASP A 306 -30.96 -1.15 -20.21
C ASP A 306 -31.42 -0.08 -19.24
N TYR A 307 -30.71 1.05 -19.13
CA TYR A 307 -31.08 2.12 -18.18
C TYR A 307 -31.61 3.36 -18.87
N SER A 308 -32.87 3.71 -18.58
CA SER A 308 -33.41 5.03 -18.92
C SER A 308 -32.89 6.12 -18.00
N VAL A 309 -32.95 7.39 -18.42
CA VAL A 309 -32.58 8.53 -17.56
C VAL A 309 -33.41 8.54 -16.26
N ALA A 310 -34.69 8.17 -16.35
CA ALA A 310 -35.58 8.07 -15.18
C ALA A 310 -35.14 6.94 -14.25
N ALA A 311 -34.80 5.75 -14.79
CA ALA A 311 -34.33 4.64 -13.98
C ALA A 311 -33.02 4.98 -13.26
N VAL A 312 -32.04 5.66 -13.93
CA VAL A 312 -30.80 6.12 -13.29
C VAL A 312 -31.10 7.13 -12.18
N SER A 313 -32.05 8.06 -12.39
CA SER A 313 -32.47 9.02 -11.37
C SER A 313 -32.98 8.32 -10.10
N ASP A 314 -33.84 7.31 -10.27
CA ASP A 314 -34.44 6.57 -9.15
C ASP A 314 -33.38 5.75 -8.40
N LEU A 315 -32.50 5.03 -9.13
CA LEU A 315 -31.39 4.25 -8.56
C LEU A 315 -30.41 5.09 -7.75
N LEU A 316 -30.16 6.33 -8.16
CA LEU A 316 -29.27 7.26 -7.46
C LEU A 316 -29.96 8.01 -6.32
N GLY A 317 -31.26 7.74 -6.07
CA GLY A 317 -32.02 8.32 -4.98
C GLY A 317 -32.34 9.82 -5.17
N PHE A 318 -32.59 10.24 -6.40
CA PHE A 318 -33.13 11.59 -6.67
C PHE A 318 -34.65 11.61 -6.56
N SER A 319 -35.19 12.72 -6.05
CA SER A 319 -36.64 12.91 -5.89
C SER A 319 -37.41 13.00 -7.21
N SER A 320 -36.71 13.28 -8.31
CA SER A 320 -37.31 13.34 -9.66
C SER A 320 -36.21 13.28 -10.75
N PRO A 321 -36.57 12.84 -11.98
CA PRO A 321 -35.69 12.92 -13.14
C PRO A 321 -35.20 14.35 -13.46
N SER A 322 -36.02 15.35 -13.16
CA SER A 322 -35.67 16.76 -13.35
C SER A 322 -34.58 17.21 -12.37
N ALA A 323 -34.66 16.79 -11.10
CA ALA A 323 -33.62 17.05 -10.09
C ALA A 323 -32.29 16.39 -10.49
N PHE A 324 -32.35 15.14 -10.94
CA PHE A 324 -31.20 14.43 -11.46
C PHE A 324 -30.59 15.12 -12.69
N SER A 325 -31.42 15.54 -13.66
CA SER A 325 -30.96 16.18 -14.89
C SER A 325 -30.21 17.49 -14.60
N ARG A 326 -30.71 18.29 -13.66
CA ARG A 326 -30.05 19.52 -13.20
C ARG A 326 -28.73 19.21 -12.53
N PHE A 327 -28.74 18.31 -11.58
CA PHE A 327 -27.52 17.86 -10.88
C PHE A 327 -26.46 17.38 -11.87
N PHE A 328 -26.84 16.53 -12.83
CA PHE A 328 -25.89 15.97 -13.79
C PHE A 328 -25.32 17.03 -14.73
N LEU A 329 -26.16 17.96 -15.20
CA LEU A 329 -25.73 19.09 -16.03
C LEU A 329 -24.73 19.99 -15.28
N GLU A 330 -25.05 20.37 -14.04
CA GLU A 330 -24.19 21.23 -13.21
C GLU A 330 -22.81 20.59 -12.95
N ASN A 331 -22.74 19.26 -12.78
CA ASN A 331 -21.52 18.56 -12.43
C ASN A 331 -20.75 17.97 -13.64
N SER A 332 -21.39 17.76 -14.79
CA SER A 332 -20.75 17.17 -15.98
C SER A 332 -20.66 18.10 -17.19
N GLY A 333 -21.36 19.24 -17.14
CA GLY A 333 -21.45 20.19 -18.25
C GLY A 333 -22.36 19.73 -19.40
N LYS A 334 -23.02 18.57 -19.30
CA LYS A 334 -23.86 17.98 -20.32
C LYS A 334 -25.18 17.46 -19.70
N SER A 335 -26.28 17.49 -20.47
CA SER A 335 -27.50 16.81 -20.02
C SER A 335 -27.31 15.28 -20.02
N PRO A 336 -28.03 14.53 -19.13
CA PRO A 336 -27.96 13.07 -19.09
C PRO A 336 -28.29 12.42 -20.45
N SER A 337 -29.31 12.92 -21.17
CA SER A 337 -29.71 12.40 -22.47
C SER A 337 -28.61 12.61 -23.52
N ARG A 338 -27.96 13.77 -23.53
CA ARG A 338 -26.85 14.07 -24.42
C ARG A 338 -25.63 13.21 -24.10
N TYR A 339 -25.31 13.06 -22.81
CA TYR A 339 -24.22 12.19 -22.36
C TYR A 339 -24.46 10.74 -22.75
N LYS A 340 -25.70 10.23 -22.57
CA LYS A 340 -26.09 8.89 -22.98
C LYS A 340 -25.91 8.72 -24.50
N PHE A 341 -26.41 9.63 -25.30
CA PHE A 341 -26.29 9.57 -26.77
C PHE A 341 -24.82 9.54 -27.25
N GLU A 342 -23.97 10.39 -26.68
CA GLU A 342 -22.56 10.48 -27.06
C GLU A 342 -21.72 9.25 -26.61
N ASN A 343 -22.14 8.50 -25.59
CA ASN A 343 -21.37 7.41 -24.97
C ASN A 343 -22.09 6.05 -25.04
N CYS A 344 -23.25 5.95 -25.74
CA CYS A 344 -23.95 4.68 -25.90
C CYS A 344 -23.04 3.68 -26.62
N ARG A 345 -22.72 2.59 -25.94
CA ARG A 345 -22.02 1.43 -26.55
C ARG A 345 -23.09 0.49 -27.06
N PHE A 346 -23.15 0.34 -28.37
CA PHE A 346 -23.96 -0.68 -29.06
C PHE A 346 -23.36 -2.06 -28.84
#